data_33e8dbb909a1cde6def8debff3a216cf
#
_entry.id   33e8dbb909a1cde6def8debff3a216cf
#
_cell.length_a   1.000
_cell.length_b   1.000
_cell.length_c   1.000
_cell.angle_alpha   90.00
_cell.angle_beta   90.00
_cell.angle_gamma   90.00
#
_symmetry.space_group_name_H-M   'P 1'
#
loop_
_entity.id
_entity.type
_entity.pdbx_description
1 polymer ?
#
loop_
_entity_poly.entity_id
_entity_poly.type
_entity_poly.pdbx_seq_one_letter_code
_entity_poly.pdbx_strand_id
1 'polypeptide(L)'
;MTASLPMYPLAGLRPATERWWAEVAGALGSTEALAPWGADAGALWRDPDLTLSQACGWPVATSLAGAVRVVGALAYRTPRWRGTSYASVIVAGRPGEVAEFRGGRAAVNSLDSLSGWISLVAALGCKPADLVITGAHLGSLHAVQAGTADVAAIDALTLDYVRRLHPELVDGLHEVGRGPDIPTLPLITSIRASDAEVAALRSALGERQPLARRRRTVDRRLRRAGRG
;
A
#
# COMPACT_ATOMS: atom_id res chain seq x y z
N MET A 1 20.12 -11.78 -4.68
CA MET A 1 18.90 -11.71 -3.85
C MET A 1 18.44 -10.26 -3.83
N THR A 2 17.13 -9.98 -3.90
CA THR A 2 16.59 -8.61 -3.95
C THR A 2 15.35 -8.55 -3.06
N ALA A 3 15.27 -7.51 -2.19
CA ALA A 3 14.09 -7.28 -1.35
C ALA A 3 13.62 -5.84 -1.46
N SER A 4 12.30 -5.61 -1.48
CA SER A 4 11.73 -4.26 -1.55
C SER A 4 10.36 -4.15 -0.88
N LEU A 5 10.05 -2.98 -0.30
CA LEU A 5 8.76 -2.66 0.30
C LEU A 5 8.28 -1.28 -0.20
N PRO A 6 7.93 -1.16 -1.48
CA PRO A 6 7.73 0.14 -2.14
C PRO A 6 6.36 0.77 -1.86
N MET A 7 5.43 0.04 -1.24
CA MET A 7 4.02 0.46 -1.21
C MET A 7 3.71 1.63 -0.26
N TYR A 8 4.53 1.85 0.77
CA TYR A 8 4.31 2.93 1.74
C TYR A 8 5.59 3.76 1.96
N PRO A 9 6.07 4.50 0.94
CA PRO A 9 7.35 5.20 0.97
C PRO A 9 7.27 6.54 1.74
N LEU A 10 6.73 6.51 2.95
CA LEU A 10 6.68 7.68 3.83
C LEU A 10 7.95 7.73 4.69
N ALA A 11 8.68 8.86 4.63
CA ALA A 11 9.99 9.01 5.28
C ALA A 11 9.97 8.60 6.76
N GLY A 12 8.92 8.98 7.51
CA GLY A 12 8.76 8.60 8.91
C GLY A 12 8.57 7.10 9.17
N LEU A 13 8.25 6.29 8.15
CA LEU A 13 8.13 4.83 8.27
C LEU A 13 9.41 4.08 7.96
N ARG A 14 10.36 4.71 7.26
CA ARG A 14 11.57 4.06 6.76
C ARG A 14 12.35 3.31 7.85
N PRO A 15 12.67 3.92 9.01
CA PRO A 15 13.42 3.20 10.04
C PRO A 15 12.68 1.98 10.62
N ALA A 16 11.35 2.03 10.67
CA ALA A 16 10.53 0.91 11.14
C ALA A 16 10.48 -0.21 10.11
N THR A 17 10.37 0.14 8.82
CA THR A 17 10.37 -0.79 7.68
C THR A 17 11.71 -1.50 7.55
N GLU A 18 12.82 -0.77 7.65
CA GLU A 18 14.20 -1.32 7.58
C GLU A 18 14.48 -2.26 8.76
N ARG A 19 14.08 -1.88 9.99
CA ARG A 19 14.21 -2.78 11.14
C ARG A 19 13.39 -4.05 11.00
N TRP A 20 12.15 -3.93 10.54
CA TRP A 20 11.30 -5.09 10.32
C TRP A 20 11.91 -6.03 9.27
N TRP A 21 12.44 -5.48 8.18
CA TRP A 21 13.12 -6.28 7.16
C TRP A 21 14.38 -6.94 7.72
N ALA A 22 15.20 -6.24 8.46
CA ALA A 22 16.41 -6.81 9.08
C ALA A 22 16.09 -8.01 9.99
N GLU A 23 14.96 -7.98 10.73
CA GLU A 23 14.47 -9.11 11.52
C GLU A 23 14.09 -10.31 10.62
N VAL A 24 13.41 -10.05 9.50
CA VAL A 24 13.00 -11.09 8.53
C VAL A 24 14.24 -11.66 7.82
N ALA A 25 15.11 -10.81 7.31
CA ALA A 25 16.35 -11.21 6.64
C ALA A 25 17.24 -12.04 7.56
N GLY A 26 17.42 -11.60 8.82
CA GLY A 26 18.18 -12.37 9.82
C GLY A 26 17.61 -13.76 10.10
N ALA A 27 16.26 -13.89 10.12
CA ALA A 27 15.61 -15.20 10.27
C ALA A 27 15.80 -16.10 9.04
N LEU A 28 16.12 -15.52 7.88
CA LEU A 28 16.48 -16.23 6.65
C LEU A 28 18.00 -16.47 6.51
N GLY A 29 18.80 -16.06 7.50
CA GLY A 29 20.27 -16.13 7.42
C GLY A 29 20.87 -15.12 6.43
N SER A 30 20.18 -14.03 6.11
CA SER A 30 20.59 -12.99 5.17
C SER A 30 20.87 -11.66 5.87
N THR A 31 21.81 -10.90 5.31
CA THR A 31 22.11 -9.50 5.72
C THR A 31 21.69 -8.49 4.64
N GLU A 32 20.89 -8.92 3.67
CA GLU A 32 20.47 -8.08 2.55
C GLU A 32 19.63 -6.89 3.03
N ALA A 33 19.93 -5.70 2.48
CA ALA A 33 19.16 -4.50 2.73
C ALA A 33 17.97 -4.39 1.75
N LEU A 34 16.96 -3.59 2.11
CA LEU A 34 15.90 -3.24 1.19
C LEU A 34 16.42 -2.34 0.05
N ALA A 35 15.92 -2.60 -1.15
CA ALA A 35 16.09 -1.69 -2.27
C ALA A 35 15.56 -0.27 -1.92
N PRO A 36 16.16 0.80 -2.48
CA PRO A 36 15.69 2.17 -2.26
C PRO A 36 14.22 2.35 -2.66
N TRP A 37 13.48 3.18 -1.94
CA TRP A 37 12.08 3.45 -2.25
C TRP A 37 11.83 4.12 -3.62
N GLY A 38 12.81 4.71 -4.23
CA GLY A 38 12.74 5.25 -5.59
C GLY A 38 13.08 4.26 -6.69
N ALA A 39 13.39 3.00 -6.36
CA ALA A 39 13.67 1.98 -7.34
C ALA A 39 12.41 1.59 -8.14
N ASP A 40 12.61 1.17 -9.40
CA ASP A 40 11.53 0.69 -10.25
C ASP A 40 10.91 -0.59 -9.68
N ALA A 41 9.75 -0.45 -9.06
CA ALA A 41 9.02 -1.57 -8.46
C ALA A 41 8.64 -2.62 -9.51
N GLY A 42 8.29 -2.21 -10.72
CA GLY A 42 7.92 -3.12 -11.81
C GLY A 42 9.08 -4.01 -12.27
N ALA A 43 10.28 -3.44 -12.36
CA ALA A 43 11.50 -4.19 -12.64
C ALA A 43 11.85 -5.13 -11.48
N LEU A 44 11.79 -4.65 -10.22
CA LEU A 44 12.07 -5.45 -9.03
C LEU A 44 11.11 -6.64 -8.89
N TRP A 45 9.82 -6.47 -9.18
CA TRP A 45 8.86 -7.58 -9.11
C TRP A 45 9.12 -8.67 -10.15
N ARG A 46 9.85 -8.38 -11.22
CA ARG A 46 10.22 -9.34 -12.28
C ARG A 46 11.65 -9.87 -12.13
N ASP A 47 12.37 -9.41 -11.10
CA ASP A 47 13.72 -9.91 -10.82
C ASP A 47 13.67 -11.42 -10.55
N PRO A 48 14.40 -12.25 -11.30
CA PRO A 48 14.47 -13.68 -11.07
C PRO A 48 15.03 -14.05 -9.69
N ASP A 49 15.79 -13.14 -9.06
CA ASP A 49 16.39 -13.30 -7.74
C ASP A 49 15.61 -12.56 -6.63
N LEU A 50 14.37 -12.19 -6.91
CA LEU A 50 13.50 -11.54 -5.92
C LEU A 50 13.28 -12.43 -4.71
N THR A 51 13.80 -12.01 -3.56
CA THR A 51 13.57 -12.68 -2.27
C THR A 51 12.21 -12.34 -1.70
N LEU A 52 11.90 -11.06 -1.58
CA LEU A 52 10.60 -10.59 -1.06
C LEU A 52 10.29 -9.19 -1.56
N SER A 53 9.05 -8.98 -1.99
CA SER A 53 8.53 -7.64 -2.18
C SER A 53 7.06 -7.54 -1.76
N GLN A 54 6.61 -6.30 -1.51
CA GLN A 54 5.19 -6.00 -1.41
C GLN A 54 4.72 -5.42 -2.75
N ALA A 55 3.59 -5.90 -3.26
CA ALA A 55 3.06 -5.46 -4.54
C ALA A 55 1.58 -5.04 -4.41
N CYS A 56 1.11 -4.26 -5.39
CA CYS A 56 -0.32 -4.00 -5.52
C CYS A 56 -1.05 -5.26 -5.99
N GLY A 57 -2.27 -5.48 -5.49
CA GLY A 57 -3.04 -6.69 -5.82
C GLY A 57 -3.43 -6.79 -7.30
N TRP A 58 -3.69 -5.65 -7.97
CA TRP A 58 -4.08 -5.66 -9.38
C TRP A 58 -2.97 -6.13 -10.32
N PRO A 59 -1.74 -5.60 -10.28
CA PRO A 59 -0.62 -6.17 -11.02
C PRO A 59 -0.42 -7.66 -10.77
N VAL A 60 -0.52 -8.11 -9.52
CA VAL A 60 -0.35 -9.55 -9.20
C VAL A 60 -1.42 -10.41 -9.84
N ALA A 61 -2.65 -9.91 -9.93
CA ALA A 61 -3.76 -10.61 -10.59
C ALA A 61 -3.72 -10.52 -12.13
N THR A 62 -2.94 -9.61 -12.70
CA THR A 62 -2.89 -9.32 -14.15
C THR A 62 -1.49 -9.45 -14.73
N SER A 63 -0.72 -8.37 -14.78
CA SER A 63 0.58 -8.31 -15.47
C SER A 63 1.70 -9.12 -14.83
N LEU A 64 1.54 -9.56 -13.58
CA LEU A 64 2.45 -10.44 -12.85
C LEU A 64 1.86 -11.84 -12.65
N ALA A 65 0.68 -12.13 -13.18
CA ALA A 65 0.06 -13.44 -13.07
C ALA A 65 0.97 -14.51 -13.70
N GLY A 66 1.33 -15.53 -12.90
CA GLY A 66 2.30 -16.56 -13.31
C GLY A 66 3.76 -16.12 -13.37
N ALA A 67 4.09 -14.85 -13.08
CA ALA A 67 5.46 -14.34 -13.06
C ALA A 67 6.02 -14.24 -11.63
N VAL A 68 5.18 -14.32 -10.61
CA VAL A 68 5.56 -14.25 -9.19
C VAL A 68 4.82 -15.30 -8.38
N ARG A 69 5.33 -15.60 -7.19
CA ARG A 69 4.65 -16.43 -6.18
C ARG A 69 4.17 -15.56 -5.03
N VAL A 70 2.94 -15.74 -4.60
CA VAL A 70 2.39 -15.05 -3.41
C VAL A 70 2.85 -15.81 -2.16
N VAL A 71 3.54 -15.11 -1.28
CA VAL A 71 4.00 -15.62 0.02
C VAL A 71 2.91 -15.46 1.08
N GLY A 72 2.25 -14.32 1.12
CA GLY A 72 1.24 -13.97 2.11
C GLY A 72 0.85 -12.50 1.99
N ALA A 73 0.33 -11.92 3.08
CA ALA A 73 0.07 -10.49 3.17
C ALA A 73 0.27 -9.99 4.61
N LEU A 74 0.65 -8.72 4.76
CA LEU A 74 0.75 -8.10 6.08
C LEU A 74 -0.65 -7.74 6.61
N ALA A 75 -0.94 -8.14 7.84
CA ALA A 75 -2.14 -7.70 8.53
C ALA A 75 -1.85 -6.41 9.30
N TYR A 76 -2.32 -5.29 8.80
CA TYR A 76 -2.22 -4.02 9.48
C TYR A 76 -3.38 -3.83 10.47
N ARG A 77 -3.13 -3.07 11.52
CA ARG A 77 -4.15 -2.73 12.50
C ARG A 77 -4.45 -1.25 12.48
N THR A 78 -5.45 -0.88 11.70
CA THR A 78 -5.99 0.49 11.67
C THR A 78 -7.51 0.44 11.85
N PRO A 79 -8.15 1.57 12.15
CA PRO A 79 -9.63 1.63 12.22
C PRO A 79 -10.31 1.22 10.91
N ARG A 80 -9.62 1.39 9.77
CA ARG A 80 -10.14 1.16 8.42
C ARG A 80 -9.74 -0.19 7.82
N TRP A 81 -8.91 -0.96 8.51
CA TRP A 81 -8.40 -2.23 8.02
C TRP A 81 -8.96 -3.40 8.81
N ARG A 82 -9.60 -4.34 8.15
CA ARG A 82 -10.26 -5.48 8.78
C ARG A 82 -9.70 -6.81 8.27
N GLY A 83 -8.81 -7.41 9.06
CA GLY A 83 -8.27 -8.74 8.75
C GLY A 83 -7.47 -8.75 7.46
N THR A 84 -7.96 -9.45 6.44
CA THR A 84 -7.31 -9.63 5.14
C THR A 84 -7.87 -8.72 4.04
N SER A 85 -8.71 -7.74 4.40
CA SER A 85 -9.29 -6.78 3.45
C SER A 85 -9.33 -5.37 4.03
N TYR A 86 -9.40 -4.39 3.14
CA TYR A 86 -9.58 -2.97 3.45
C TYR A 86 -10.35 -2.30 2.30
N ALA A 87 -10.78 -1.07 2.50
CA ALA A 87 -11.34 -0.26 1.44
C ALA A 87 -10.58 1.05 1.31
N SER A 88 -10.42 1.54 0.09
CA SER A 88 -9.90 2.89 -0.13
C SER A 88 -10.88 3.92 0.35
N VAL A 89 -10.37 5.04 0.85
CA VAL A 89 -11.18 6.20 1.23
C VAL A 89 -11.26 7.13 0.03
N ILE A 90 -12.47 7.57 -0.31
CA ILE A 90 -12.67 8.58 -1.34
C ILE A 90 -12.58 9.95 -0.67
N VAL A 91 -11.65 10.76 -1.15
CA VAL A 91 -11.40 12.12 -0.65
C VAL A 91 -11.69 13.16 -1.72
N ALA A 92 -12.19 14.31 -1.32
CA ALA A 92 -12.49 15.43 -2.20
C ALA A 92 -12.15 16.77 -1.53
N GLY A 93 -12.00 17.84 -2.33
CA GLY A 93 -11.73 19.21 -1.85
C GLY A 93 -12.95 19.92 -1.27
N ARG A 94 -14.14 19.33 -1.34
CA ARG A 94 -15.39 19.85 -0.74
C ARG A 94 -16.19 18.70 -0.13
N PRO A 95 -17.06 18.96 0.85
CA PRO A 95 -17.98 17.96 1.34
C PRO A 95 -19.00 17.56 0.25
N GLY A 96 -19.61 16.39 0.42
CA GLY A 96 -20.64 15.86 -0.48
C GLY A 96 -20.66 14.34 -0.47
N GLU A 97 -21.54 13.77 -1.27
CA GLU A 97 -21.63 12.33 -1.52
C GLU A 97 -20.77 11.95 -2.73
N VAL A 98 -20.20 10.74 -2.75
CA VAL A 98 -19.32 10.29 -3.84
C VAL A 98 -19.95 10.43 -5.24
N ALA A 99 -21.26 10.27 -5.34
CA ALA A 99 -22.00 10.40 -6.59
C ALA A 99 -21.95 11.81 -7.20
N GLU A 100 -21.75 12.85 -6.39
CA GLU A 100 -21.66 14.24 -6.86
C GLU A 100 -20.35 14.56 -7.59
N PHE A 101 -19.36 13.67 -7.51
CA PHE A 101 -18.07 13.80 -8.17
C PHE A 101 -17.99 12.99 -9.49
N ARG A 102 -19.14 12.41 -9.92
CA ARG A 102 -19.24 11.78 -11.25
C ARG A 102 -19.06 12.84 -12.32
N GLY A 103 -18.22 12.52 -13.30
CA GLY A 103 -17.92 13.47 -14.39
C GLY A 103 -16.93 14.57 -14.02
N GLY A 104 -16.44 14.62 -12.77
CA GLY A 104 -15.35 15.49 -12.34
C GLY A 104 -13.98 14.98 -12.80
N ARG A 105 -12.95 15.79 -12.50
CA ARG A 105 -11.54 15.40 -12.70
C ARG A 105 -11.06 14.59 -11.52
N ALA A 106 -10.48 13.43 -11.75
CA ALA A 106 -9.98 12.55 -10.71
C ALA A 106 -8.46 12.48 -10.68
N ALA A 107 -7.86 12.51 -9.49
CA ALA A 107 -6.46 12.19 -9.30
C ALA A 107 -6.29 10.69 -9.00
N VAL A 108 -5.38 10.03 -9.72
CA VAL A 108 -5.05 8.62 -9.54
C VAL A 108 -3.55 8.41 -9.54
N ASN A 109 -3.08 7.51 -8.67
CA ASN A 109 -1.67 7.18 -8.61
C ASN A 109 -1.16 6.44 -9.86
N SER A 110 -1.96 5.51 -10.39
CA SER A 110 -1.71 4.83 -11.68
C SER A 110 -2.97 4.10 -12.13
N LEU A 111 -3.04 3.77 -13.43
CA LEU A 111 -4.20 3.06 -14.01
C LEU A 111 -4.22 1.56 -13.67
N ASP A 112 -3.14 1.02 -13.16
CA ASP A 112 -3.02 -0.35 -12.67
C ASP A 112 -3.12 -0.46 -11.14
N SER A 113 -3.54 0.61 -10.47
CA SER A 113 -3.74 0.64 -9.02
C SER A 113 -5.10 0.09 -8.61
N LEU A 114 -5.09 -0.94 -7.76
CA LEU A 114 -6.31 -1.48 -7.17
C LEU A 114 -6.96 -0.48 -6.21
N SER A 115 -6.17 0.13 -5.33
CA SER A 115 -6.65 1.09 -4.32
C SER A 115 -6.94 2.48 -4.90
N GLY A 116 -6.20 2.91 -5.92
CA GLY A 116 -6.39 4.21 -6.56
C GLY A 116 -7.46 4.15 -7.65
N TRP A 117 -7.11 3.56 -8.81
CA TRP A 117 -7.96 3.59 -9.99
C TRP A 117 -9.20 2.70 -9.89
N ILE A 118 -9.00 1.41 -9.64
CA ILE A 118 -10.12 0.45 -9.65
C ILE A 118 -11.14 0.78 -8.55
N SER A 119 -10.66 1.09 -7.34
CA SER A 119 -11.53 1.47 -6.22
C SER A 119 -12.30 2.77 -6.49
N LEU A 120 -11.67 3.75 -7.15
CA LEU A 120 -12.33 5.01 -7.49
C LEU A 120 -13.45 4.80 -8.50
N VAL A 121 -13.17 4.09 -9.61
CA VAL A 121 -14.18 3.81 -10.63
C VAL A 121 -15.35 3.02 -10.05
N ALA A 122 -15.07 2.04 -9.19
CA ALA A 122 -16.11 1.28 -8.51
C ALA A 122 -16.95 2.14 -7.57
N ALA A 123 -16.34 3.06 -6.83
CA ALA A 123 -17.05 3.96 -5.92
C ALA A 123 -17.90 4.99 -6.68
N LEU A 124 -17.38 5.55 -7.77
CA LEU A 124 -18.11 6.49 -8.62
C LEU A 124 -19.22 5.79 -9.43
N GLY A 125 -19.07 4.48 -9.73
CA GLY A 125 -19.96 3.73 -10.64
C GLY A 125 -19.75 4.07 -12.12
N CYS A 126 -18.76 4.89 -12.45
CA CYS A 126 -18.39 5.28 -13.82
C CYS A 126 -16.93 5.72 -13.87
N LYS A 127 -16.36 5.83 -15.07
CA LYS A 127 -15.07 6.48 -15.27
C LYS A 127 -15.23 8.00 -15.09
N PRO A 128 -14.25 8.68 -14.43
CA PRO A 128 -14.19 10.14 -14.40
C PRO A 128 -14.09 10.72 -15.83
N ALA A 129 -14.51 11.96 -16.00
CA ALA A 129 -14.41 12.65 -17.29
C ALA A 129 -12.96 13.03 -17.65
N ASP A 130 -12.15 13.33 -16.64
CA ASP A 130 -10.76 13.73 -16.79
C ASP A 130 -9.88 13.12 -15.68
N LEU A 131 -8.59 12.92 -15.99
CA LEU A 131 -7.64 12.23 -15.11
C LEU A 131 -6.34 13.02 -14.93
N VAL A 132 -5.89 13.07 -13.69
CA VAL A 132 -4.53 13.50 -13.32
C VAL A 132 -3.78 12.28 -12.81
N ILE A 133 -2.80 11.78 -13.58
CA ILE A 133 -1.92 10.68 -13.15
C ILE A 133 -0.81 11.25 -12.28
N THR A 134 -0.76 10.84 -11.03
CA THR A 134 0.08 11.48 -10.00
C THR A 134 1.29 10.65 -9.56
N GLY A 135 1.35 9.38 -9.95
CA GLY A 135 2.43 8.47 -9.59
C GLY A 135 2.33 7.86 -8.18
N ALA A 136 1.65 8.54 -7.23
CA ALA A 136 1.52 8.08 -5.84
C ALA A 136 0.24 8.61 -5.18
N HIS A 137 -0.24 7.93 -4.13
CA HIS A 137 -1.37 8.43 -3.32
C HIS A 137 -1.11 9.81 -2.69
N LEU A 138 0.14 10.11 -2.29
CA LEU A 138 0.52 11.44 -1.81
C LEU A 138 0.33 12.51 -2.89
N GLY A 139 0.73 12.22 -4.11
CA GLY A 139 0.48 13.11 -5.26
C GLY A 139 -1.01 13.30 -5.53
N SER A 140 -1.83 12.26 -5.35
CA SER A 140 -3.29 12.35 -5.50
C SER A 140 -3.92 13.22 -4.41
N LEU A 141 -3.48 13.10 -3.16
CA LEU A 141 -3.90 14.01 -2.07
C LEU A 141 -3.55 15.46 -2.41
N HIS A 142 -2.33 15.69 -2.84
CA HIS A 142 -1.85 17.03 -3.23
C HIS A 142 -2.66 17.63 -4.39
N ALA A 143 -2.98 16.82 -5.41
CA ALA A 143 -3.76 17.27 -6.55
C ALA A 143 -5.19 17.70 -6.13
N VAL A 144 -5.83 16.96 -5.21
CA VAL A 144 -7.16 17.33 -4.70
C VAL A 144 -7.06 18.58 -3.80
N GLN A 145 -6.06 18.65 -2.93
CA GLN A 145 -5.85 19.82 -2.05
C GLN A 145 -5.57 21.11 -2.84
N ALA A 146 -4.80 21.00 -3.94
CA ALA A 146 -4.49 22.12 -4.82
C ALA A 146 -5.65 22.49 -5.79
N GLY A 147 -6.76 21.72 -5.78
CA GLY A 147 -7.87 21.94 -6.70
C GLY A 147 -7.59 21.58 -8.17
N THR A 148 -6.50 20.88 -8.44
CA THR A 148 -6.17 20.36 -9.79
C THR A 148 -6.94 19.07 -10.10
N ALA A 149 -7.53 18.45 -9.09
CA ALA A 149 -8.50 17.37 -9.19
C ALA A 149 -9.61 17.56 -8.16
N ASP A 150 -10.80 17.02 -8.45
CA ASP A 150 -11.97 17.14 -7.58
C ASP A 150 -12.02 16.01 -6.55
N VAL A 151 -11.51 14.82 -6.91
CA VAL A 151 -11.68 13.59 -6.14
C VAL A 151 -10.52 12.63 -6.36
N ALA A 152 -10.22 11.83 -5.33
CA ALA A 152 -9.25 10.73 -5.41
C ALA A 152 -9.66 9.56 -4.51
N ALA A 153 -9.24 8.34 -4.86
CA ALA A 153 -9.26 7.20 -3.95
C ALA A 153 -7.87 6.99 -3.33
N ILE A 154 -7.83 6.98 -2.02
CA ILE A 154 -6.58 6.85 -1.26
C ILE A 154 -6.60 5.53 -0.48
N ASP A 155 -5.52 4.77 -0.58
CA ASP A 155 -5.31 3.58 0.25
C ASP A 155 -5.51 3.92 1.74
N ALA A 156 -6.31 3.12 2.44
CA ALA A 156 -6.69 3.42 3.83
C ALA A 156 -5.49 3.51 4.77
N LEU A 157 -4.46 2.69 4.55
CA LEU A 157 -3.27 2.71 5.39
C LEU A 157 -2.42 3.95 5.10
N THR A 158 -2.31 4.31 3.81
CA THR A 158 -1.65 5.56 3.40
C THR A 158 -2.34 6.76 4.05
N LEU A 159 -3.66 6.84 3.98
CA LEU A 159 -4.41 7.95 4.59
C LEU A 159 -4.22 8.02 6.11
N ASP A 160 -4.27 6.85 6.80
CA ASP A 160 -4.04 6.79 8.24
C ASP A 160 -2.61 7.21 8.62
N TYR A 161 -1.61 6.89 7.81
CA TYR A 161 -0.22 7.33 8.01
C TYR A 161 -0.05 8.82 7.73
N VAL A 162 -0.62 9.33 6.63
CA VAL A 162 -0.57 10.76 6.29
C VAL A 162 -1.18 11.60 7.41
N ARG A 163 -2.34 11.22 7.93
CA ARG A 163 -2.97 11.93 9.05
C ARG A 163 -2.14 12.00 10.32
N ARG A 164 -1.24 11.04 10.52
CA ARG A 164 -0.36 10.97 11.70
C ARG A 164 0.97 11.68 11.50
N LEU A 165 1.53 11.60 10.29
CA LEU A 165 2.89 12.05 10.00
C LEU A 165 2.92 13.36 9.22
N HIS A 166 1.88 13.61 8.43
CA HIS A 166 1.76 14.74 7.50
C HIS A 166 0.32 15.27 7.46
N PRO A 167 -0.26 15.68 8.63
CA PRO A 167 -1.65 16.13 8.69
C PRO A 167 -1.96 17.31 7.76
N GLU A 168 -0.95 18.12 7.44
CA GLU A 168 -1.04 19.23 6.49
C GLU A 168 -1.47 18.79 5.07
N LEU A 169 -1.19 17.55 4.67
CA LEU A 169 -1.56 17.01 3.36
C LEU A 169 -3.03 16.61 3.25
N VAL A 170 -3.75 16.61 4.34
CA VAL A 170 -5.18 16.30 4.39
C VAL A 170 -6.01 17.46 4.92
N ASP A 171 -5.38 18.57 5.21
CA ASP A 171 -6.09 19.78 5.64
C ASP A 171 -7.01 20.30 4.51
N GLY A 172 -8.25 20.63 4.86
CA GLY A 172 -9.28 21.03 3.90
C GLY A 172 -9.84 19.91 3.03
N LEU A 173 -9.38 18.65 3.19
CA LEU A 173 -9.94 17.50 2.47
C LEU A 173 -11.07 16.83 3.24
N HIS A 174 -12.06 16.33 2.52
CA HIS A 174 -13.26 15.68 3.04
C HIS A 174 -13.31 14.21 2.61
N GLU A 175 -13.62 13.30 3.54
CA GLU A 175 -13.99 11.94 3.20
C GLU A 175 -15.43 11.93 2.70
N VAL A 176 -15.63 11.63 1.42
CA VAL A 176 -16.93 11.66 0.74
C VAL A 176 -17.49 10.27 0.45
N GLY A 177 -16.72 9.24 0.76
CA GLY A 177 -17.15 7.86 0.56
C GLY A 177 -16.02 6.86 0.74
N ARG A 178 -16.30 5.62 0.39
CA ARG A 178 -15.33 4.52 0.38
C ARG A 178 -15.48 3.66 -0.87
N GLY A 179 -14.37 3.07 -1.29
CA GLY A 179 -14.35 2.04 -2.34
C GLY A 179 -14.90 0.70 -1.83
N PRO A 180 -14.94 -0.32 -2.68
CA PRO A 180 -15.24 -1.68 -2.29
C PRO A 180 -14.18 -2.24 -1.35
N ASP A 181 -14.53 -3.31 -0.62
CA ASP A 181 -13.54 -4.08 0.12
C ASP A 181 -12.63 -4.82 -0.87
N ILE A 182 -11.33 -4.61 -0.74
CA ILE A 182 -10.28 -5.19 -1.57
C ILE A 182 -9.30 -5.98 -0.70
N PRO A 183 -8.63 -7.02 -1.26
CA PRO A 183 -7.61 -7.77 -0.53
C PRO A 183 -6.44 -6.89 -0.11
N THR A 184 -5.83 -7.22 1.03
CA THR A 184 -4.58 -6.60 1.48
C THR A 184 -3.45 -6.84 0.47
N LEU A 185 -2.48 -5.92 0.45
CA LEU A 185 -1.36 -5.96 -0.48
C LEU A 185 -0.54 -7.25 -0.29
N PRO A 186 -0.37 -8.06 -1.35
CA PRO A 186 0.38 -9.31 -1.27
C PRO A 186 1.87 -9.07 -1.07
N LEU A 187 2.49 -9.97 -0.32
CA LEU A 187 3.93 -10.20 -0.33
C LEU A 187 4.21 -11.25 -1.39
N ILE A 188 5.14 -10.94 -2.28
CA ILE A 188 5.51 -11.77 -3.42
C ILE A 188 7.00 -12.15 -3.37
N THR A 189 7.33 -13.23 -4.03
CA THR A 189 8.71 -13.66 -4.30
C THR A 189 8.83 -14.10 -5.76
N SER A 190 10.04 -14.36 -6.22
CA SER A 190 10.30 -14.86 -7.57
C SER A 190 9.45 -16.09 -7.90
N ILE A 191 9.01 -16.21 -9.14
CA ILE A 191 8.39 -17.45 -9.63
C ILE A 191 9.33 -18.66 -9.52
N ARG A 192 10.65 -18.43 -9.52
CA ARG A 192 11.69 -19.46 -9.39
C ARG A 192 11.89 -19.96 -7.97
N ALA A 193 11.36 -19.26 -6.97
CA ALA A 193 11.49 -19.68 -5.58
C ALA A 193 10.88 -21.08 -5.39
N SER A 194 11.59 -21.97 -4.75
CA SER A 194 11.13 -23.31 -4.39
C SER A 194 10.05 -23.26 -3.30
N ASP A 195 9.32 -24.35 -3.11
CA ASP A 195 8.35 -24.46 -2.02
C ASP A 195 9.02 -24.35 -0.64
N ALA A 196 10.27 -24.84 -0.52
CA ALA A 196 11.05 -24.72 0.70
C ALA A 196 11.40 -23.24 1.01
N GLU A 197 11.78 -22.45 0.00
CA GLU A 197 12.06 -21.02 0.17
C GLU A 197 10.79 -20.24 0.51
N VAL A 198 9.65 -20.53 -0.13
CA VAL A 198 8.36 -19.93 0.23
C VAL A 198 7.97 -20.29 1.66
N ALA A 199 8.17 -21.53 2.09
CA ALA A 199 7.90 -21.96 3.46
C ALA A 199 8.83 -21.27 4.47
N ALA A 200 10.11 -21.11 4.15
CA ALA A 200 11.06 -20.36 4.96
C ALA A 200 10.67 -18.88 5.11
N LEU A 201 10.28 -18.22 4.02
CA LEU A 201 9.76 -16.86 4.02
C LEU A 201 8.52 -16.73 4.92
N ARG A 202 7.56 -17.62 4.78
CA ARG A 202 6.36 -17.66 5.64
C ARG A 202 6.72 -17.85 7.11
N SER A 203 7.64 -18.74 7.41
CA SER A 203 8.13 -18.96 8.78
C SER A 203 8.80 -17.71 9.36
N ALA A 204 9.67 -17.05 8.58
CA ALA A 204 10.34 -15.81 8.97
C ALA A 204 9.33 -14.66 9.18
N LEU A 205 8.29 -14.59 8.37
CA LEU A 205 7.19 -13.63 8.51
C LEU A 205 6.26 -13.95 9.70
N GLY A 206 6.35 -15.17 10.28
CA GLY A 206 5.68 -15.57 11.50
C GLY A 206 4.23 -16.03 11.34
N GLU A 207 3.93 -16.78 10.32
CA GLU A 207 2.63 -17.45 10.16
C GLU A 207 2.20 -18.32 11.35
N ARG A 208 3.15 -18.75 12.19
CA ARG A 208 2.90 -19.57 13.39
C ARG A 208 2.57 -18.76 14.64
N GLN A 209 2.64 -17.42 14.60
CA GLN A 209 2.26 -16.59 15.76
C GLN A 209 0.84 -16.04 15.59
N PRO A 210 -0.02 -16.13 16.63
CA PRO A 210 -1.31 -15.48 16.59
C PRO A 210 -1.14 -14.00 16.26
N LEU A 211 -1.88 -13.52 15.26
CA LEU A 211 -1.93 -12.12 14.78
C LEU A 211 -1.92 -11.07 15.91
N ALA A 212 -2.37 -11.44 17.11
CA ALA A 212 -2.43 -10.58 18.28
C ALA A 212 -1.06 -10.14 18.85
N ARG A 213 0.01 -10.95 18.75
CA ARG A 213 1.32 -10.60 19.35
C ARG A 213 2.16 -9.69 18.45
N ARG A 214 2.13 -9.87 17.12
CA ARG A 214 2.83 -8.97 16.18
C ARG A 214 2.15 -7.61 16.05
N ARG A 215 0.82 -7.55 16.26
CA ARG A 215 0.04 -6.30 16.29
C ARG A 215 0.55 -5.28 17.34
N ARG A 216 1.04 -5.76 18.51
CA ARG A 216 1.54 -4.90 19.60
C ARG A 216 2.88 -4.23 19.28
N THR A 217 3.73 -4.85 18.48
CA THR A 217 5.09 -4.33 18.22
C THR A 217 5.08 -3.17 17.23
N VAL A 218 4.30 -3.28 16.17
CA VAL A 218 4.17 -2.19 15.17
C VAL A 218 3.44 -0.99 15.78
N ASP A 219 2.33 -1.22 16.52
CA ASP A 219 1.53 -0.16 17.12
C ASP A 219 2.26 0.59 18.25
N ARG A 220 3.07 -0.11 19.11
CA ARG A 220 3.87 0.55 20.15
C ARG A 220 5.02 1.38 19.60
N ARG A 221 5.65 0.93 18.50
CA ARG A 221 6.79 1.64 17.92
C ARG A 221 6.35 2.87 17.11
N LEU A 222 5.21 2.80 16.42
CA LEU A 222 4.58 3.95 15.76
C LEU A 222 4.11 5.00 16.76
N ARG A 223 3.56 4.60 17.93
CA ARG A 223 3.17 5.54 19.00
C ARG A 223 4.36 6.23 19.67
N ARG A 224 5.55 5.61 19.68
CA ARG A 224 6.77 6.23 20.21
C ARG A 224 7.42 7.20 19.23
N ALA A 225 7.35 6.95 17.93
CA ALA A 225 7.89 7.84 16.89
C ALA A 225 7.07 9.13 16.71
N GLY A 226 5.79 9.14 17.12
CA GLY A 226 4.92 10.32 17.04
C GLY A 226 4.90 11.20 18.31
N ARG A 227 5.81 10.99 19.27
CA ARG A 227 5.94 11.78 20.50
C ARG A 227 7.35 12.34 20.74
N GLY A 228 8.15 12.44 19.69
CA GLY A 228 9.45 13.09 19.70
C GLY A 228 9.50 14.30 18.82
#